data_6669370a19b453db476ab34e058bef16
#
_entry.id   6669370a19b453db476ab34e058bef16
#
_cell.length_a   1.000
_cell.length_b   1.000
_cell.length_c   1.000
_cell.angle_alpha   90.00
_cell.angle_beta   90.00
_cell.angle_gamma   90.00
#
_symmetry.space_group_name_H-M   'P 1'
#
loop_
_entity.id
_entity.type
_entity.pdbx_description
1 polymer ?
#
loop_
_entity_poly.entity_id
_entity_poly.type
_entity_poly.pdbx_seq_one_letter_code
_entity_poly.pdbx_strand_id
1 'polypeptide(L)'
;MLRLTKIMSLAALLVAPTMATAAEVNVVSWGGAYTESQKLGYGDPYQEKSGVQVNWIDYSGGLSEIKAQVESGAITWDIIDVYARDTIIGCDEGLFVEFDFDNDFPAGVNGMKASDDFFAPMPSDCAVGNILYSWNYAYNTDNINFDGSYPDSMEDFFNPSKYPGVRSLYSSAMSNLEFALVADGVPGADVYDY
;
A
#
# COMPACT_ATOMS: atom_id res chain seq x y z
N MET A 1 31.04 58.18 -54.53
CA MET A 1 31.08 58.07 -53.06
C MET A 1 29.88 57.26 -52.62
N LEU A 2 30.03 55.96 -52.45
CA LEU A 2 28.96 55.06 -52.00
C LEU A 2 29.09 54.89 -50.48
N ARG A 3 28.08 55.32 -49.72
CA ARG A 3 28.01 55.11 -48.27
C ARG A 3 27.35 53.73 -48.01
N LEU A 4 28.11 52.80 -47.49
CA LEU A 4 27.64 51.51 -46.99
C LEU A 4 27.02 51.71 -45.62
N THR A 5 25.73 51.56 -45.51
CA THR A 5 25.00 51.55 -44.25
C THR A 5 25.03 50.09 -43.66
N LYS A 6 25.75 49.90 -42.57
CA LYS A 6 25.76 48.63 -41.82
C LYS A 6 24.45 48.49 -41.07
N ILE A 7 23.62 47.52 -41.45
CA ILE A 7 22.44 47.09 -40.67
C ILE A 7 22.95 46.08 -39.64
N MET A 8 22.96 46.47 -38.35
CA MET A 8 23.18 45.56 -37.24
C MET A 8 21.85 44.87 -36.90
N SER A 9 21.72 43.61 -37.28
CA SER A 9 20.62 42.77 -36.87
C SER A 9 20.84 42.34 -35.41
N LEU A 10 20.00 42.87 -34.53
CA LEU A 10 19.96 42.46 -33.11
C LEU A 10 19.09 41.18 -33.05
N ALA A 11 19.74 40.01 -32.94
CA ALA A 11 19.03 38.74 -32.68
C ALA A 11 18.64 38.69 -31.20
N ALA A 12 17.36 38.94 -30.89
CA ALA A 12 16.82 38.74 -29.59
C ALA A 12 16.67 37.22 -29.35
N LEU A 13 17.52 36.65 -28.49
CA LEU A 13 17.35 35.29 -27.97
C LEU A 13 16.09 35.28 -27.07
N LEU A 14 15.00 34.71 -27.56
CA LEU A 14 13.85 34.36 -26.75
C LEU A 14 14.22 33.16 -25.88
N VAL A 15 14.63 33.41 -24.63
CA VAL A 15 14.71 32.36 -23.59
C VAL A 15 13.28 32.07 -23.16
N ALA A 16 12.67 31.01 -23.71
CA ALA A 16 11.41 30.48 -23.20
C ALA A 16 11.65 29.95 -21.79
N PRO A 17 10.85 30.36 -20.80
CA PRO A 17 10.94 29.76 -19.47
C PRO A 17 10.55 28.28 -19.62
N THR A 18 11.48 27.37 -19.33
CA THR A 18 11.16 25.96 -19.11
C THR A 18 10.33 25.93 -17.84
N MET A 19 9.03 25.71 -17.97
CA MET A 19 8.21 25.34 -16.82
C MET A 19 8.73 24.00 -16.33
N ALA A 20 9.46 23.99 -15.22
CA ALA A 20 9.75 22.79 -14.50
C ALA A 20 8.39 22.26 -14.00
N THR A 21 7.90 21.16 -14.54
CA THR A 21 6.80 20.43 -13.93
C THR A 21 7.26 20.02 -12.53
N ALA A 22 6.49 20.38 -11.51
CA ALA A 22 6.75 19.89 -10.17
C ALA A 22 6.82 18.36 -10.23
N ALA A 23 7.80 17.78 -9.57
CA ALA A 23 7.88 16.33 -9.45
C ALA A 23 6.64 15.85 -8.67
N GLU A 24 6.05 14.75 -9.11
CA GLU A 24 4.91 14.14 -8.44
C GLU A 24 5.14 12.65 -8.24
N VAL A 25 4.49 12.08 -7.24
CA VAL A 25 4.47 10.65 -6.96
C VAL A 25 3.03 10.21 -6.69
N ASN A 26 2.61 9.14 -7.34
CA ASN A 26 1.29 8.54 -7.20
C ASN A 26 1.37 7.35 -6.24
N VAL A 27 0.74 7.48 -5.08
CA VAL A 27 0.71 6.47 -4.02
C VAL A 27 -0.66 5.83 -4.00
N VAL A 28 -0.68 4.52 -4.13
CA VAL A 28 -1.91 3.72 -4.17
C VAL A 28 -2.09 3.00 -2.84
N SER A 29 -3.25 3.14 -2.22
CA SER A 29 -3.53 2.59 -0.91
C SER A 29 -4.98 2.14 -0.75
N TRP A 30 -5.32 1.63 0.42
CA TRP A 30 -6.60 0.97 0.72
C TRP A 30 -7.78 1.93 0.95
N GLY A 31 -7.55 3.24 0.91
CA GLY A 31 -8.59 4.25 1.12
C GLY A 31 -8.98 4.48 2.59
N GLY A 32 -9.97 5.36 2.75
CA GLY A 32 -10.60 5.65 4.03
C GLY A 32 -9.63 6.16 5.10
N ALA A 33 -9.90 5.79 6.35
CA ALA A 33 -9.10 6.23 7.49
C ALA A 33 -7.64 5.76 7.43
N TYR A 34 -7.37 4.65 6.75
CA TYR A 34 -6.01 4.16 6.60
C TYR A 34 -5.18 5.08 5.71
N THR A 35 -5.64 5.38 4.49
CA THR A 35 -4.96 6.34 3.60
C THR A 35 -4.83 7.72 4.25
N GLU A 36 -5.83 8.16 5.00
CA GLU A 36 -5.76 9.43 5.73
C GLU A 36 -4.65 9.41 6.80
N SER A 37 -4.49 8.30 7.51
CA SER A 37 -3.39 8.15 8.46
C SER A 37 -2.00 8.20 7.81
N GLN A 38 -1.87 7.65 6.60
CA GLN A 38 -0.63 7.69 5.82
C GLN A 38 -0.32 9.11 5.33
N LYS A 39 -1.34 9.84 4.85
CA LYS A 39 -1.19 11.26 4.48
C LYS A 39 -0.63 12.06 5.65
N LEU A 40 -1.29 11.99 6.80
CA LEU A 40 -0.89 12.75 7.99
C LEU A 40 0.45 12.28 8.57
N GLY A 41 0.72 10.96 8.52
CA GLY A 41 1.90 10.36 9.14
C GLY A 41 3.20 10.61 8.39
N TYR A 42 3.16 10.54 7.06
CA TYR A 42 4.37 10.67 6.24
C TYR A 42 4.17 11.33 4.87
N GLY A 43 3.00 11.26 4.25
CA GLY A 43 2.76 11.85 2.94
C GLY A 43 2.88 13.37 2.93
N ASP A 44 2.11 14.05 3.77
CA ASP A 44 2.14 15.51 3.89
C ASP A 44 3.49 16.03 4.39
N PRO A 45 4.10 15.43 5.44
CA PRO A 45 5.46 15.81 5.86
C PRO A 45 6.52 15.63 4.76
N TYR A 46 6.40 14.56 3.95
CA TYR A 46 7.30 14.35 2.82
C TYR A 46 7.10 15.43 1.75
N GLN A 47 5.87 15.69 1.36
CA GLN A 47 5.53 16.74 0.38
C GLN A 47 6.02 18.12 0.84
N GLU A 48 5.80 18.47 2.10
CA GLU A 48 6.26 19.74 2.68
C GLU A 48 7.80 19.86 2.64
N LYS A 49 8.51 18.77 2.96
CA LYS A 49 9.96 18.75 3.02
C LYS A 49 10.63 18.71 1.63
N SER A 50 10.08 17.93 0.71
CA SER A 50 10.69 17.64 -0.59
C SER A 50 10.23 18.60 -1.70
N GLY A 51 9.03 19.18 -1.58
CA GLY A 51 8.35 19.91 -2.65
C GLY A 51 7.78 18.99 -3.74
N VAL A 52 7.85 17.65 -3.57
CA VAL A 52 7.23 16.67 -4.45
C VAL A 52 5.75 16.55 -4.11
N GLN A 53 4.87 16.65 -5.11
CA GLN A 53 3.45 16.46 -4.89
C GLN A 53 3.15 14.97 -4.70
N VAL A 54 2.40 14.62 -3.64
CA VAL A 54 1.96 13.24 -3.37
C VAL A 54 0.49 13.12 -3.72
N ASN A 55 0.19 12.34 -4.75
CA ASN A 55 -1.17 12.02 -5.17
C ASN A 55 -1.58 10.69 -4.59
N TRP A 56 -2.78 10.60 -4.02
CA TRP A 56 -3.29 9.39 -3.41
C TRP A 56 -4.41 8.78 -4.24
N ILE A 57 -4.33 7.47 -4.46
CA ILE A 57 -5.28 6.70 -5.25
C ILE A 57 -5.76 5.53 -4.40
N ASP A 58 -7.07 5.37 -4.27
CA ASP A 58 -7.64 4.24 -3.55
C ASP A 58 -7.85 3.06 -4.50
N TYR A 59 -7.54 1.84 -4.02
CA TYR A 59 -7.78 0.61 -4.76
C TYR A 59 -8.26 -0.52 -3.82
N SER A 60 -8.69 -1.64 -4.38
CA SER A 60 -9.26 -2.76 -3.62
C SER A 60 -8.31 -3.95 -3.47
N GLY A 61 -7.04 -3.79 -3.83
CA GLY A 61 -6.02 -4.84 -3.74
C GLY A 61 -5.95 -5.75 -4.97
N GLY A 62 -4.97 -6.65 -4.92
CA GLY A 62 -4.67 -7.62 -5.98
C GLY A 62 -3.70 -7.09 -7.03
N LEU A 63 -3.20 -8.01 -7.89
CA LEU A 63 -2.15 -7.71 -8.85
C LEU A 63 -2.64 -7.40 -10.27
N SER A 64 -3.94 -7.56 -10.54
CA SER A 64 -4.46 -7.52 -11.92
C SER A 64 -4.24 -6.17 -12.62
N GLU A 65 -4.49 -5.06 -11.91
CA GLU A 65 -4.31 -3.72 -12.47
C GLU A 65 -2.84 -3.34 -12.58
N ILE A 66 -2.04 -3.73 -11.59
CA ILE A 66 -0.59 -3.56 -11.61
C ILE A 66 0.00 -4.26 -12.84
N LYS A 67 -0.38 -5.53 -13.04
CA LYS A 67 0.05 -6.33 -14.18
C LYS A 67 -0.34 -5.70 -15.52
N ALA A 68 -1.57 -5.21 -15.63
CA ALA A 68 -2.05 -4.54 -16.84
C ALA A 68 -1.24 -3.26 -17.16
N GLN A 69 -0.85 -2.48 -16.16
CA GLN A 69 -0.02 -1.28 -16.35
C GLN A 69 1.41 -1.67 -16.79
N VAL A 70 2.02 -2.67 -16.13
CA VAL A 70 3.36 -3.13 -16.48
C VAL A 70 3.39 -3.74 -17.89
N GLU A 71 2.46 -4.62 -18.23
CA GLU A 71 2.39 -5.26 -19.56
C GLU A 71 2.13 -4.26 -20.70
N SER A 72 1.35 -3.21 -20.44
CA SER A 72 1.10 -2.15 -21.43
C SER A 72 2.21 -1.12 -21.54
N GLY A 73 3.11 -1.06 -20.56
CA GLY A 73 4.13 -0.02 -20.42
C GLY A 73 3.55 1.38 -20.09
N ALA A 74 2.27 1.45 -19.69
CA ALA A 74 1.59 2.68 -19.30
C ALA A 74 1.45 2.74 -17.77
N ILE A 75 2.57 2.83 -17.08
CA ILE A 75 2.64 2.85 -15.63
C ILE A 75 2.25 4.25 -15.13
N THR A 76 1.27 4.31 -14.25
CA THR A 76 0.80 5.53 -13.58
C THR A 76 0.85 5.44 -12.06
N TRP A 77 1.14 4.28 -11.51
CA TRP A 77 1.26 4.01 -10.09
C TRP A 77 2.73 3.85 -9.72
N ASP A 78 3.22 4.72 -8.84
CA ASP A 78 4.64 4.74 -8.47
C ASP A 78 4.92 3.92 -7.22
N ILE A 79 4.06 4.04 -6.21
CA ILE A 79 4.16 3.31 -4.94
C ILE A 79 2.79 2.68 -4.64
N ILE A 80 2.78 1.43 -4.19
CA ILE A 80 1.54 0.69 -3.99
C ILE A 80 1.60 -0.08 -2.68
N ASP A 81 0.58 0.06 -1.85
CA ASP A 81 0.35 -0.82 -0.70
C ASP A 81 -0.20 -2.17 -1.19
N VAL A 82 0.48 -3.24 -0.87
CA VAL A 82 0.06 -4.60 -1.22
C VAL A 82 0.17 -5.54 -0.02
N TYR A 83 -0.55 -6.64 -0.05
CA TYR A 83 -0.37 -7.70 0.96
C TYR A 83 0.98 -8.41 0.79
N ALA A 84 1.53 -8.91 1.89
CA ALA A 84 2.81 -9.62 1.88
C ALA A 84 2.88 -10.76 0.84
N ARG A 85 1.80 -11.53 0.65
CA ARG A 85 1.72 -12.57 -0.37
C ARG A 85 1.80 -11.99 -1.80
N ASP A 86 1.18 -10.84 -2.02
CA ASP A 86 1.14 -10.20 -3.34
C ASP A 86 2.50 -9.60 -3.69
N THR A 87 3.32 -9.22 -2.68
CA THR A 87 4.71 -8.80 -2.92
C THR A 87 5.56 -9.94 -3.43
N ILE A 88 5.42 -11.14 -2.87
CA ILE A 88 6.18 -12.31 -3.33
C ILE A 88 5.82 -12.62 -4.79
N ILE A 89 4.53 -12.76 -5.09
CA ILE A 89 4.05 -13.08 -6.45
C ILE A 89 4.45 -11.97 -7.44
N GLY A 90 4.23 -10.72 -7.07
CA GLY A 90 4.52 -9.59 -7.96
C GLY A 90 6.02 -9.39 -8.20
N CYS A 91 6.87 -9.71 -7.22
CA CYS A 91 8.32 -9.72 -7.38
C CYS A 91 8.76 -10.83 -8.33
N ASP A 92 8.29 -12.05 -8.12
CA ASP A 92 8.59 -13.21 -8.97
C ASP A 92 8.12 -13.01 -10.43
N GLU A 93 7.01 -12.30 -10.63
CA GLU A 93 6.49 -11.96 -11.96
C GLU A 93 7.15 -10.69 -12.57
N GLY A 94 8.08 -10.03 -11.87
CA GLY A 94 8.74 -8.82 -12.33
C GLY A 94 7.83 -7.59 -12.43
N LEU A 95 6.79 -7.53 -11.60
CA LEU A 95 5.85 -6.41 -11.55
C LEU A 95 6.35 -5.26 -10.68
N PHE A 96 7.28 -5.53 -9.77
CA PHE A 96 7.87 -4.57 -8.86
C PHE A 96 9.37 -4.42 -9.08
N VAL A 97 9.90 -3.28 -8.67
CA VAL A 97 11.34 -3.00 -8.70
C VAL A 97 11.99 -3.66 -7.48
N GLU A 98 13.09 -4.36 -7.70
CA GLU A 98 13.93 -4.88 -6.62
C GLU A 98 14.74 -3.73 -5.99
N PHE A 99 14.92 -3.78 -4.67
CA PHE A 99 15.68 -2.84 -3.87
C PHE A 99 17.00 -3.44 -3.38
N ASP A 100 18.05 -2.66 -3.45
CA ASP A 100 19.23 -2.85 -2.61
C ASP A 100 19.04 -2.02 -1.32
N PHE A 101 18.55 -2.67 -0.26
CA PHE A 101 18.15 -1.99 0.97
C PHE A 101 19.25 -1.11 1.58
N ASP A 102 20.51 -1.48 1.44
CA ASP A 102 21.62 -0.73 2.01
C ASP A 102 22.09 0.43 1.13
N ASN A 103 21.78 0.40 -0.17
CA ASN A 103 22.21 1.43 -1.12
C ASN A 103 21.05 2.33 -1.61
N ASP A 104 19.81 1.79 -1.71
CA ASP A 104 18.66 2.54 -2.20
C ASP A 104 17.96 3.32 -1.09
N PHE A 105 18.13 2.90 0.18
CA PHE A 105 17.51 3.57 1.33
C PHE A 105 18.55 4.22 2.24
N PRO A 106 18.26 5.41 2.78
CA PRO A 106 19.10 6.01 3.80
C PRO A 106 19.04 5.22 5.10
N ALA A 107 20.09 5.31 5.90
CA ALA A 107 20.04 4.77 7.26
C ALA A 107 18.93 5.43 8.09
N GLY A 108 18.33 4.67 8.99
CA GLY A 108 17.35 5.17 9.94
C GLY A 108 17.89 6.29 10.84
N VAL A 109 16.99 6.99 11.51
CA VAL A 109 17.35 8.12 12.40
C VAL A 109 18.28 7.73 13.56
N ASN A 110 18.30 6.47 13.91
CA ASN A 110 19.20 5.88 14.91
C ASN A 110 20.55 5.41 14.32
N GLY A 111 20.76 5.61 13.01
CA GLY A 111 21.94 5.16 12.28
C GLY A 111 21.95 3.68 11.90
N MET A 112 20.84 2.96 12.11
CA MET A 112 20.71 1.57 11.64
C MET A 112 20.59 1.55 10.12
N LYS A 113 21.15 0.52 9.49
CA LYS A 113 20.98 0.26 8.07
C LYS A 113 19.53 -0.08 7.76
N ALA A 114 19.06 0.25 6.56
CA ALA A 114 17.68 -0.04 6.17
C ALA A 114 17.36 -1.54 6.24
N SER A 115 18.29 -2.40 5.85
CA SER A 115 18.15 -3.86 5.97
C SER A 115 17.86 -4.36 7.40
N ASP A 116 18.30 -3.60 8.43
CA ASP A 116 18.12 -3.94 9.84
C ASP A 116 16.99 -3.15 10.53
N ASP A 117 16.58 -2.02 9.93
CA ASP A 117 15.63 -1.07 10.53
C ASP A 117 14.17 -1.34 10.13
N PHE A 118 13.94 -1.86 8.94
CA PHE A 118 12.59 -2.27 8.52
C PHE A 118 12.12 -3.51 9.26
N PHE A 119 10.82 -3.57 9.51
CA PHE A 119 10.21 -4.67 10.24
C PHE A 119 10.41 -6.01 9.50
N ALA A 120 11.07 -6.96 10.14
CA ALA A 120 11.32 -8.29 9.59
C ALA A 120 10.20 -9.30 9.99
N PRO A 121 9.98 -10.34 9.15
CA PRO A 121 10.62 -10.59 7.88
C PRO A 121 10.04 -9.72 6.75
N MET A 122 10.93 -9.20 5.92
CA MET A 122 10.51 -8.60 4.64
C MET A 122 10.07 -9.75 3.72
N PRO A 123 8.90 -9.65 3.07
CA PRO A 123 8.38 -10.75 2.27
C PRO A 123 9.16 -10.97 0.97
N SER A 124 9.86 -9.95 0.47
CA SER A 124 10.65 -9.98 -0.75
C SER A 124 11.59 -8.78 -0.84
N ASP A 125 12.54 -8.82 -1.75
CA ASP A 125 13.45 -7.70 -2.05
C ASP A 125 12.76 -6.54 -2.79
N CYS A 126 11.49 -6.70 -3.16
CA CYS A 126 10.71 -5.70 -3.89
C CYS A 126 9.77 -4.87 -3.00
N ALA A 127 9.82 -5.02 -1.68
CA ALA A 127 8.90 -4.33 -0.79
C ALA A 127 9.50 -4.00 0.56
N VAL A 128 8.97 -2.96 1.19
CA VAL A 128 9.23 -2.59 2.59
C VAL A 128 8.00 -2.87 3.45
N GLY A 129 8.20 -3.37 4.67
CA GLY A 129 7.11 -3.54 5.63
C GLY A 129 6.62 -2.19 6.13
N ASN A 130 5.34 -1.89 5.91
CA ASN A 130 4.73 -0.61 6.26
C ASN A 130 3.81 -0.73 7.47
N ILE A 131 3.02 -1.80 7.57
CA ILE A 131 2.03 -1.98 8.63
C ILE A 131 1.88 -3.44 9.04
N LEU A 132 1.61 -3.65 10.32
CA LEU A 132 1.05 -4.90 10.83
C LEU A 132 -0.45 -4.72 11.07
N TYR A 133 -1.21 -5.70 10.69
CA TYR A 133 -2.65 -5.72 10.89
C TYR A 133 -3.11 -7.10 11.37
N SER A 134 -4.32 -7.14 11.92
CA SER A 134 -4.98 -8.39 12.30
C SER A 134 -6.40 -8.43 11.77
N TRP A 135 -6.87 -9.61 11.44
CA TRP A 135 -8.26 -9.86 11.12
C TRP A 135 -8.99 -10.28 12.40
N ASN A 136 -10.05 -9.56 12.72
CA ASN A 136 -10.87 -9.84 13.88
C ASN A 136 -12.35 -9.78 13.50
N TYR A 137 -13.18 -10.53 14.20
CA TYR A 137 -14.61 -10.31 14.12
C TYR A 137 -15.06 -9.29 15.16
N ALA A 138 -16.20 -8.65 14.89
CA ALA A 138 -16.87 -7.76 15.81
C ALA A 138 -18.36 -8.04 15.79
N TYR A 139 -19.04 -7.70 16.87
CA TYR A 139 -20.49 -7.78 16.98
C TYR A 139 -21.05 -6.48 17.57
N ASN A 140 -22.29 -6.13 17.18
CA ASN A 140 -22.98 -4.97 17.72
C ASN A 140 -23.73 -5.37 19.01
N THR A 141 -23.27 -4.86 20.14
CA THR A 141 -23.85 -5.12 21.45
C THR A 141 -25.27 -4.58 21.63
N ASP A 142 -25.66 -3.55 20.88
CA ASP A 142 -26.99 -2.94 20.97
C ASP A 142 -28.06 -3.77 20.26
N ASN A 143 -27.67 -4.56 19.27
CA ASN A 143 -28.58 -5.36 18.46
C ASN A 143 -28.65 -6.84 18.85
N ILE A 144 -27.90 -7.23 19.87
CA ILE A 144 -27.75 -8.63 20.25
C ILE A 144 -28.52 -8.89 21.57
N ASN A 145 -29.56 -9.68 21.48
CA ASN A 145 -30.25 -10.24 22.64
C ASN A 145 -29.55 -11.55 23.05
N PHE A 146 -28.36 -11.43 23.62
CA PHE A 146 -27.70 -12.56 24.25
C PHE A 146 -28.19 -12.71 25.69
N ASP A 147 -28.32 -13.92 26.14
CA ASP A 147 -28.71 -14.29 27.49
C ASP A 147 -27.60 -14.03 28.55
N GLY A 148 -26.71 -13.07 28.26
CA GLY A 148 -25.58 -12.66 29.11
C GLY A 148 -24.24 -13.20 28.64
N SER A 149 -24.21 -13.99 27.57
CA SER A 149 -22.96 -14.44 26.94
C SER A 149 -22.76 -13.74 25.60
N TYR A 150 -21.50 -13.51 25.24
CA TYR A 150 -21.10 -12.93 23.96
C TYR A 150 -20.28 -13.96 23.16
N PRO A 151 -20.32 -13.92 21.81
CA PRO A 151 -19.42 -14.75 21.02
C PRO A 151 -17.97 -14.37 21.33
N ASP A 152 -17.17 -15.33 21.73
CA ASP A 152 -15.77 -15.14 22.09
C ASP A 152 -14.80 -16.04 21.32
N SER A 153 -15.33 -16.81 20.37
CA SER A 153 -14.57 -17.71 19.51
C SER A 153 -15.06 -17.70 18.07
N MET A 154 -14.27 -18.23 17.15
CA MET A 154 -14.71 -18.42 15.75
C MET A 154 -15.77 -19.49 15.62
N GLU A 155 -15.81 -20.51 16.49
CA GLU A 155 -16.90 -21.46 16.58
C GLU A 155 -18.22 -20.75 16.91
N ASP A 156 -18.22 -19.84 17.88
CA ASP A 156 -19.38 -19.03 18.24
C ASP A 156 -19.83 -18.10 17.09
N PHE A 157 -18.85 -17.52 16.38
CA PHE A 157 -19.17 -16.69 15.20
C PHE A 157 -19.94 -17.49 14.15
N PHE A 158 -19.59 -18.74 13.89
CA PHE A 158 -20.26 -19.59 12.92
C PHE A 158 -21.45 -20.38 13.49
N ASN A 159 -21.86 -20.14 14.75
CA ASN A 159 -23.00 -20.80 15.39
C ASN A 159 -24.26 -19.91 15.43
N PRO A 160 -25.10 -19.91 14.36
CA PRO A 160 -26.29 -19.09 14.30
C PRO A 160 -27.41 -19.57 15.27
N SER A 161 -27.31 -20.78 15.77
CA SER A 161 -28.28 -21.32 16.74
C SER A 161 -28.05 -20.75 18.12
N LYS A 162 -26.80 -20.56 18.53
CA LYS A 162 -26.42 -19.94 19.81
C LYS A 162 -26.47 -18.41 19.73
N TYR A 163 -25.96 -17.87 18.64
CA TYR A 163 -25.88 -16.42 18.40
C TYR A 163 -26.61 -16.07 17.10
N PRO A 164 -27.90 -15.85 17.11
CA PRO A 164 -28.68 -15.53 15.91
C PRO A 164 -28.32 -14.15 15.37
N GLY A 165 -28.39 -14.00 14.05
CA GLY A 165 -28.14 -12.72 13.36
C GLY A 165 -27.41 -12.90 12.04
N VAL A 166 -27.30 -11.83 11.27
CA VAL A 166 -26.58 -11.80 9.99
C VAL A 166 -25.08 -11.73 10.23
N ARG A 167 -24.31 -12.50 9.48
CA ARG A 167 -22.84 -12.42 9.44
C ARG A 167 -22.40 -11.77 8.15
N SER A 168 -21.42 -10.90 8.26
CA SER A 168 -20.68 -10.38 7.12
C SER A 168 -19.26 -10.89 7.17
N LEU A 169 -18.76 -11.35 6.05
CA LEU A 169 -17.39 -11.79 5.86
C LEU A 169 -16.77 -11.01 4.71
N TYR A 170 -15.46 -10.95 4.68
CA TYR A 170 -14.74 -10.37 3.56
C TYR A 170 -15.00 -11.18 2.28
N SER A 171 -15.11 -10.54 1.13
CA SER A 171 -15.47 -11.19 -0.15
C SER A 171 -14.32 -11.96 -0.82
N SER A 172 -13.30 -12.35 -0.05
CA SER A 172 -12.12 -13.09 -0.51
C SER A 172 -11.95 -14.34 0.32
N ALA A 173 -11.19 -15.32 -0.17
CA ALA A 173 -10.79 -16.49 0.60
C ALA A 173 -9.86 -16.12 1.76
N MET A 174 -9.06 -15.08 1.61
CA MET A 174 -8.16 -14.58 2.65
C MET A 174 -8.92 -14.23 3.93
N SER A 175 -8.40 -14.64 5.06
CA SER A 175 -8.99 -14.62 6.40
C SER A 175 -10.18 -15.56 6.61
N ASN A 176 -11.01 -15.81 5.60
CA ASN A 176 -12.18 -16.67 5.74
C ASN A 176 -11.81 -18.15 5.86
N LEU A 177 -10.75 -18.59 5.16
CA LEU A 177 -10.24 -19.96 5.29
C LEU A 177 -9.64 -20.17 6.67
N GLU A 178 -8.84 -19.24 7.14
CA GLU A 178 -8.25 -19.27 8.48
C GLU A 178 -9.33 -19.27 9.56
N PHE A 179 -10.34 -18.44 9.42
CA PHE A 179 -11.48 -18.41 10.34
C PHE A 179 -12.26 -19.73 10.36
N ALA A 180 -12.46 -20.33 9.18
CA ALA A 180 -13.15 -21.63 9.10
C ALA A 180 -12.33 -22.76 9.74
N LEU A 181 -11.02 -22.82 9.53
CA LEU A 181 -10.13 -23.77 10.15
C LEU A 181 -10.13 -23.64 11.68
N VAL A 182 -10.00 -22.42 12.19
CA VAL A 182 -10.05 -22.17 13.64
C VAL A 182 -11.42 -22.55 14.22
N ALA A 183 -12.52 -22.28 13.51
CA ALA A 183 -13.85 -22.67 13.93
C ALA A 183 -14.06 -24.20 13.94
N ASP A 184 -13.36 -24.94 13.07
CA ASP A 184 -13.35 -26.41 13.03
C ASP A 184 -12.38 -27.03 14.04
N GLY A 185 -11.73 -26.20 14.87
CA GLY A 185 -10.86 -26.64 15.97
C GLY A 185 -9.38 -26.74 15.65
N VAL A 186 -8.94 -26.24 14.48
CA VAL A 186 -7.51 -26.15 14.18
C VAL A 186 -6.88 -25.05 15.05
N PRO A 187 -5.80 -25.37 15.82
CA PRO A 187 -5.09 -24.35 16.58
C PRO A 187 -4.58 -23.23 15.67
N GLY A 188 -4.69 -21.98 16.10
CA GLY A 188 -4.27 -20.84 15.30
C GLY A 188 -2.80 -20.88 14.84
N ALA A 189 -1.93 -21.55 15.61
CA ALA A 189 -0.53 -21.75 15.25
C ALA A 189 -0.34 -22.73 14.07
N ASP A 190 -1.31 -23.60 13.83
CA ASP A 190 -1.22 -24.72 12.86
C ASP A 190 -2.03 -24.43 11.57
N VAL A 191 -2.66 -23.26 11.48
CA VAL A 191 -3.58 -22.91 10.37
C VAL A 191 -2.90 -22.96 9.00
N TYR A 192 -1.60 -22.69 8.94
CA TYR A 192 -0.82 -22.71 7.70
C TYR A 192 -0.06 -24.03 7.45
N ASP A 193 -0.29 -25.04 8.28
CA ASP A 193 0.27 -26.38 8.10
C ASP A 193 -0.69 -27.35 7.34
N TYR A 194 -1.85 -26.82 6.87
CA TYR A 194 -2.90 -27.54 6.16
C TYR A 194 -2.87 -27.33 4.65
#